data_27719e1f0b2e8d51c9961f77d7f16aa4
#
_entry.id   27719e1f0b2e8d51c9961f77d7f16aa4
#
_cell.length_a   1.000
_cell.length_b   1.000
_cell.length_c   1.000
_cell.angle_alpha   90.00
_cell.angle_beta   90.00
_cell.angle_gamma   90.00
#
_symmetry.space_group_name_H-M   'P 1'
#
loop_
_entity.id
_entity.type
_entity.pdbx_description
1 polymer ?
#
loop_
_entity_poly.entity_id
_entity_poly.type
_entity_poly.pdbx_seq_one_letter_code
_entity_poly.pdbx_strand_id
1 'polypeptide(L)'
;MTELDELRALDADLQRLEMMEAKDSLAIYAGLHIPAEIERDDLPALHKLTIAARYIPAEHHRLIIAQLERLEHGEIQNLMILSPPGSAKSTYVSMLFPAWWLGRHPTDCIIQGSATQELADRFGRRARNAYASEIHRQVFGVGLARDSKAAGRWETERGGEYYSTGVQP
;
A
#
# COMPACT_ATOMS: atom_id res chain seq x y z
N MET A 1 -35.35 -6.24 14.39
CA MET A 1 -34.04 -5.65 14.05
C MET A 1 -33.71 -4.72 15.20
N THR A 2 -32.60 -4.93 15.86
CA THR A 2 -32.21 -4.10 17.01
C THR A 2 -31.41 -2.91 16.52
N GLU A 3 -31.35 -1.81 17.29
CA GLU A 3 -30.51 -0.64 16.99
C GLU A 3 -29.03 -1.05 16.74
N LEU A 4 -28.57 -2.09 17.43
CA LEU A 4 -27.24 -2.67 17.26
C LEU A 4 -27.07 -3.34 15.87
N ASP A 5 -28.13 -3.96 15.35
CA ASP A 5 -28.09 -4.60 14.02
C ASP A 5 -28.06 -3.54 12.91
N GLU A 6 -28.74 -2.42 13.10
CA GLU A 6 -28.72 -1.28 12.18
C GLU A 6 -27.35 -0.60 12.16
N LEU A 7 -26.72 -0.41 13.32
CA LEU A 7 -25.35 0.14 13.42
C LEU A 7 -24.32 -0.76 12.75
N ARG A 8 -24.41 -2.09 12.93
CA ARG A 8 -23.53 -3.04 12.26
C ARG A 8 -23.71 -3.04 10.74
N ALA A 9 -24.93 -2.93 10.26
CA ALA A 9 -25.22 -2.84 8.83
C ALA A 9 -24.63 -1.56 8.22
N LEU A 10 -24.79 -0.42 8.91
CA LEU A 10 -24.22 0.87 8.48
C LEU A 10 -22.69 0.84 8.44
N ASP A 11 -22.05 0.23 9.43
CA ASP A 11 -20.59 0.08 9.47
C ASP A 11 -20.08 -0.80 8.31
N ALA A 12 -20.77 -1.89 8.01
CA ALA A 12 -20.45 -2.75 6.88
C ALA A 12 -20.60 -2.05 5.52
N ASP A 13 -21.61 -1.21 5.36
CA ASP A 13 -21.81 -0.42 4.15
C ASP A 13 -20.72 0.67 3.99
N LEU A 14 -20.33 1.32 5.10
CA LEU A 14 -19.24 2.28 5.09
C LEU A 14 -17.92 1.62 4.69
N GLN A 15 -17.60 0.46 5.25
CA GLN A 15 -16.40 -0.30 4.87
C GLN A 15 -16.40 -0.68 3.39
N ARG A 16 -17.55 -1.07 2.83
CA ARG A 16 -17.68 -1.35 1.39
C ARG A 16 -17.40 -0.13 0.53
N LEU A 17 -17.91 1.04 0.91
CA LEU A 17 -17.66 2.29 0.21
C LEU A 17 -16.18 2.67 0.26
N GLU A 18 -15.55 2.58 1.42
CA GLU A 18 -14.10 2.85 1.57
C GLU A 18 -13.26 1.91 0.68
N MET A 19 -13.62 0.63 0.58
CA MET A 19 -12.93 -0.31 -0.31
C MET A 19 -13.14 -0.01 -1.80
N MET A 20 -14.32 0.45 -2.18
CA MET A 20 -14.57 0.87 -3.56
C MET A 20 -13.77 2.11 -3.93
N GLU A 21 -13.73 3.10 -3.06
CA GLU A 21 -12.95 4.32 -3.26
C GLU A 21 -11.43 4.09 -3.21
N ALA A 22 -10.97 3.10 -2.44
CA ALA A 22 -9.55 2.75 -2.35
C ALA A 22 -8.93 2.27 -3.67
N LYS A 23 -9.75 1.79 -4.62
CA LYS A 23 -9.27 1.46 -5.98
C LYS A 23 -8.73 2.69 -6.69
N ASP A 24 -9.39 3.80 -6.53
CA ASP A 24 -9.14 5.03 -7.28
C ASP A 24 -8.32 6.05 -6.49
N SER A 25 -8.15 5.83 -5.19
CA SER A 25 -7.36 6.71 -4.32
C SER A 25 -6.29 5.97 -3.52
N LEU A 26 -5.04 6.32 -3.76
CA LEU A 26 -3.91 5.86 -2.97
C LEU A 26 -4.01 6.33 -1.50
N ALA A 27 -4.63 7.48 -1.24
CA ALA A 27 -4.83 7.99 0.12
C ALA A 27 -5.72 7.07 0.95
N ILE A 28 -6.85 6.61 0.38
CA ILE A 28 -7.78 5.70 1.04
C ILE A 28 -7.16 4.32 1.16
N TYR A 29 -6.52 3.82 0.10
CA TYR A 29 -5.78 2.56 0.13
C TYR A 29 -4.69 2.54 1.22
N ALA A 30 -3.92 3.62 1.35
CA ALA A 30 -2.94 3.77 2.43
C ALA A 30 -3.60 3.81 3.81
N GLY A 31 -4.73 4.48 3.95
CA GLY A 31 -5.52 4.53 5.16
C GLY A 31 -6.01 3.17 5.65
N LEU A 32 -6.30 2.25 4.75
CA LEU A 32 -6.69 0.87 5.08
C LEU A 32 -5.49 0.01 5.50
N HIS A 33 -4.30 0.23 4.91
CA HIS A 33 -3.12 -0.62 5.12
C HIS A 33 -2.27 -0.21 6.33
N ILE A 34 -2.11 1.09 6.57
CA ILE A 34 -1.23 1.59 7.63
C ILE A 34 -1.69 1.15 9.02
N PRO A 35 -2.98 1.21 9.39
CA PRO A 35 -3.46 0.66 10.66
C PRO A 35 -3.14 -0.82 10.84
N ALA A 36 -3.35 -1.64 9.80
CA ALA A 36 -3.07 -3.07 9.84
C ALA A 36 -1.58 -3.42 10.04
N GLU A 37 -0.65 -2.57 9.57
CA GLU A 37 0.78 -2.74 9.85
C GLU A 37 1.16 -2.38 11.28
N ILE A 38 0.40 -1.50 11.93
CA ILE A 38 0.69 -0.98 13.26
C ILE A 38 0.07 -1.86 14.36
N GLU A 39 -0.88 -2.72 14.05
CA GLU A 39 -1.44 -3.74 14.96
C GLU A 39 -0.44 -4.84 15.37
N ARG A 40 0.84 -4.70 15.05
CA ARG A 40 1.88 -5.61 15.53
C ARG A 40 2.04 -5.55 17.04
N ASP A 41 2.27 -6.71 17.66
CA ASP A 41 2.25 -6.97 19.12
C ASP A 41 3.26 -6.16 19.96
N ASP A 42 4.17 -5.44 19.35
CA ASP A 42 5.29 -4.75 19.97
C ASP A 42 5.04 -3.25 20.27
N LEU A 43 3.82 -2.73 20.00
CA LEU A 43 3.49 -1.33 20.29
C LEU A 43 2.78 -1.13 21.64
N PRO A 44 3.15 -0.08 22.41
CA PRO A 44 2.47 0.26 23.65
C PRO A 44 0.96 0.45 23.47
N ALA A 45 0.17 0.04 24.45
CA ALA A 45 -1.30 0.09 24.43
C ALA A 45 -1.87 1.49 24.09
N LEU A 46 -1.15 2.57 24.45
CA LEU A 46 -1.52 3.94 24.12
C LEU A 46 -1.42 4.22 22.61
N HIS A 47 -0.47 3.61 21.90
CA HIS A 47 -0.36 3.69 20.45
C HIS A 47 -1.51 2.94 19.75
N LYS A 48 -1.93 1.80 20.26
CA LYS A 48 -3.07 1.04 19.73
C LYS A 48 -4.38 1.83 19.78
N LEU A 49 -4.60 2.60 20.84
CA LEU A 49 -5.77 3.49 20.98
C LEU A 49 -5.75 4.69 20.02
N THR A 50 -4.56 5.21 19.68
CA THR A 50 -4.43 6.37 18.78
C THR A 50 -4.61 5.98 17.31
N ILE A 51 -4.44 4.71 16.97
CA ILE A 51 -4.47 4.17 15.61
C ILE A 51 -5.86 3.65 15.24
N ALA A 52 -6.66 3.22 16.21
CA ALA A 52 -8.08 2.94 16.03
C ALA A 52 -8.90 4.19 15.64
N ALA A 53 -8.34 5.40 15.86
CA ALA A 53 -8.85 6.62 15.27
C ALA A 53 -8.32 6.73 13.83
N ARG A 54 -9.22 6.74 12.83
CA ARG A 54 -8.98 6.89 11.38
C ARG A 54 -7.63 7.53 11.06
N TYR A 55 -6.74 6.79 10.38
CA TYR A 55 -5.47 7.32 9.93
C TYR A 55 -5.71 8.53 9.00
N ILE A 56 -5.28 9.69 9.44
CA ILE A 56 -5.33 10.92 8.64
C ILE A 56 -3.90 11.21 8.18
N PRO A 57 -3.60 11.14 6.87
CA PRO A 57 -2.28 11.50 6.36
C PRO A 57 -1.91 12.94 6.74
N ALA A 58 -0.70 13.15 7.24
CA ALA A 58 -0.16 14.50 7.45
C ALA A 58 -0.05 15.24 6.09
N GLU A 59 0.04 16.58 6.11
CA GLU A 59 0.01 17.39 4.90
C GLU A 59 1.10 17.00 3.89
N HIS A 60 2.33 16.74 4.34
CA HIS A 60 3.41 16.29 3.47
C HIS A 60 3.15 14.90 2.86
N HIS A 61 2.41 14.02 3.55
CA HIS A 61 1.98 12.74 2.98
C HIS A 61 0.94 12.95 1.88
N ARG A 62 -0.02 13.86 2.09
CA ARG A 62 -1.03 14.21 1.07
C ARG A 62 -0.38 14.75 -0.20
N LEU A 63 0.66 15.60 -0.06
CA LEU A 63 1.43 16.09 -1.20
C LEU A 63 2.12 14.95 -1.96
N ILE A 64 2.74 14.00 -1.26
CA ILE A 64 3.37 12.82 -1.88
C ILE A 64 2.31 11.99 -2.62
N ILE A 65 1.21 11.68 -1.96
CA ILE A 65 0.11 10.87 -2.52
C ILE A 65 -0.42 11.53 -3.79
N ALA A 66 -0.76 12.82 -3.74
CA ALA A 66 -1.30 13.55 -4.89
C ALA A 66 -0.34 13.52 -6.10
N GLN A 67 0.98 13.61 -5.90
CA GLN A 67 1.94 13.50 -7.00
C GLN A 67 2.06 12.07 -7.54
N LEU A 68 1.94 11.05 -6.69
CA LEU A 68 1.94 9.65 -7.11
C LEU A 68 0.68 9.30 -7.91
N GLU A 69 -0.49 9.81 -7.51
CA GLU A 69 -1.74 9.65 -8.27
C GLU A 69 -1.65 10.34 -9.64
N ARG A 70 -1.07 11.54 -9.72
CA ARG A 70 -0.80 12.23 -11.01
C ARG A 70 0.15 11.44 -11.92
N LEU A 71 1.15 10.78 -11.33
CA LEU A 71 2.06 9.90 -12.08
C LEU A 71 1.30 8.70 -12.65
N GLU A 72 0.42 8.09 -11.85
CA GLU A 72 -0.39 6.95 -12.30
C GLU A 72 -1.40 7.35 -13.39
N HIS A 73 -2.03 8.52 -13.28
CA HIS A 73 -2.92 9.05 -14.30
C HIS A 73 -2.21 9.51 -15.58
N GLY A 74 -0.86 9.45 -15.62
CA GLY A 74 -0.07 9.88 -16.78
C GLY A 74 0.00 11.39 -16.97
N GLU A 75 -0.43 12.19 -16.00
CA GLU A 75 -0.33 13.66 -16.04
C GLU A 75 1.12 14.14 -15.95
N ILE A 76 1.97 13.37 -15.28
CA ILE A 76 3.41 13.58 -15.20
C ILE A 76 4.13 12.27 -15.54
N GLN A 77 5.27 12.35 -16.22
CA GLN A 77 6.04 11.16 -16.61
C GLN A 77 7.17 10.83 -15.63
N ASN A 78 7.66 11.82 -14.91
CA ASN A 78 8.78 11.69 -13.97
C ASN A 78 8.45 12.43 -12.69
N LEU A 79 8.80 11.83 -11.56
CA LEU A 79 8.60 12.41 -10.24
C LEU A 79 9.87 12.27 -9.39
N MET A 80 10.34 13.38 -8.85
CA MET A 80 11.41 13.40 -7.86
C MET A 80 10.86 13.86 -6.52
N ILE A 81 11.05 13.06 -5.47
CA ILE A 81 10.58 13.38 -4.12
C ILE A 81 11.77 13.55 -3.18
N LEU A 82 11.98 14.78 -2.73
CA LEU A 82 12.98 15.13 -1.73
C LEU A 82 12.27 15.38 -0.40
N SER A 83 12.60 14.59 0.61
CA SER A 83 12.03 14.74 1.95
C SER A 83 13.02 14.27 3.02
N PRO A 84 12.95 14.82 4.25
CA PRO A 84 13.85 14.43 5.34
C PRO A 84 13.68 12.94 5.70
N PRO A 85 14.72 12.33 6.34
CA PRO A 85 14.57 11.03 6.98
C PRO A 85 13.40 11.02 7.98
N GLY A 86 12.71 9.89 8.11
CA GLY A 86 11.57 9.77 9.03
C GLY A 86 10.24 10.32 8.53
N SER A 87 10.18 10.93 7.33
CA SER A 87 8.94 11.46 6.73
C SER A 87 7.99 10.39 6.14
N ALA A 88 8.19 9.13 6.45
CA ALA A 88 7.44 7.99 5.89
C ALA A 88 7.41 7.90 4.34
N LYS A 89 8.28 8.63 3.62
CA LYS A 89 8.36 8.61 2.15
C LYS A 89 8.39 7.19 1.59
N SER A 90 9.26 6.32 2.13
CA SER A 90 9.40 4.95 1.64
C SER A 90 8.17 4.09 1.87
N THR A 91 7.35 4.39 2.88
CA THR A 91 6.08 3.71 3.11
C THR A 91 5.12 3.97 1.95
N TYR A 92 5.00 5.21 1.52
CA TYR A 92 4.12 5.55 0.39
C TYR A 92 4.72 5.15 -0.96
N VAL A 93 5.98 5.53 -1.23
CA VAL A 93 6.60 5.40 -2.55
C VAL A 93 7.08 3.98 -2.85
N SER A 94 7.71 3.32 -1.85
CA SER A 94 8.39 2.03 -2.09
C SER A 94 7.58 0.82 -1.61
N MET A 95 6.48 1.02 -0.89
CA MET A 95 5.66 -0.08 -0.37
C MET A 95 4.23 -0.01 -0.89
N LEU A 96 3.49 1.05 -0.55
CA LEU A 96 2.05 1.13 -0.85
C LEU A 96 1.79 1.44 -2.33
N PHE A 97 2.53 2.37 -2.92
CA PHE A 97 2.33 2.75 -4.32
C PHE A 97 2.56 1.60 -5.31
N PRO A 98 3.64 0.80 -5.21
CA PRO A 98 3.79 -0.37 -6.08
C PRO A 98 2.67 -1.40 -5.92
N ALA A 99 2.20 -1.64 -4.70
CA ALA A 99 1.09 -2.56 -4.46
C ALA A 99 -0.22 -2.02 -5.06
N TRP A 100 -0.51 -0.74 -4.83
CA TRP A 100 -1.69 -0.07 -5.38
C TRP A 100 -1.65 0.01 -6.91
N TRP A 101 -0.49 0.35 -7.51
CA TRP A 101 -0.28 0.34 -8.96
C TRP A 101 -0.61 -1.02 -9.57
N LEU A 102 0.00 -2.09 -9.06
CA LEU A 102 -0.25 -3.45 -9.57
C LEU A 102 -1.66 -3.96 -9.25
N GLY A 103 -2.35 -3.38 -8.30
CA GLY A 103 -3.77 -3.63 -8.09
C GLY A 103 -4.63 -3.05 -9.23
N ARG A 104 -4.30 -1.85 -9.71
CA ARG A 104 -4.96 -1.17 -10.84
C ARG A 104 -4.51 -1.72 -12.19
N HIS A 105 -3.22 -2.01 -12.33
CA HIS A 105 -2.56 -2.48 -13.55
C HIS A 105 -1.88 -3.84 -13.32
N PRO A 106 -2.66 -4.92 -13.13
CA PRO A 106 -2.13 -6.20 -12.66
C PRO A 106 -1.29 -6.97 -13.70
N THR A 107 -1.10 -6.42 -14.89
CA THR A 107 -0.25 -6.96 -15.96
C THR A 107 1.06 -6.18 -16.13
N ASP A 108 1.22 -5.08 -15.41
CA ASP A 108 2.39 -4.21 -15.56
C ASP A 108 3.62 -4.79 -14.86
N CYS A 109 4.79 -4.22 -15.23
CA CYS A 109 6.08 -4.57 -14.66
C CYS A 109 6.64 -3.39 -13.85
N ILE A 110 7.00 -3.61 -12.60
CA ILE A 110 7.63 -2.62 -11.72
C ILE A 110 9.06 -3.02 -11.42
N ILE A 111 10.00 -2.09 -11.63
CA ILE A 111 11.39 -2.25 -11.20
C ILE A 111 11.69 -1.22 -10.11
N GLN A 112 12.11 -1.71 -8.95
CA GLN A 112 12.52 -0.87 -7.82
C GLN A 112 14.02 -0.97 -7.56
N GLY A 113 14.75 0.12 -7.81
CA GLY A 113 16.17 0.25 -7.46
C GLY A 113 16.37 0.75 -6.03
N SER A 114 17.36 0.21 -5.33
CA SER A 114 17.82 0.69 -4.01
C SER A 114 19.34 0.73 -3.95
N ALA A 115 19.91 1.42 -2.95
CA ALA A 115 21.37 1.52 -2.81
C ALA A 115 22.03 0.15 -2.62
N THR A 116 21.44 -0.73 -1.83
CA THR A 116 21.95 -2.09 -1.57
C THR A 116 20.88 -3.12 -1.85
N GLN A 117 21.30 -4.38 -2.13
CA GLN A 117 20.37 -5.50 -2.34
C GLN A 117 19.54 -5.77 -1.09
N GLU A 118 20.13 -5.69 0.10
CA GLU A 118 19.39 -5.88 1.36
C GLU A 118 18.23 -4.89 1.51
N LEU A 119 18.48 -3.62 1.16
CA LEU A 119 17.45 -2.58 1.20
C LEU A 119 16.37 -2.82 0.14
N ALA A 120 16.78 -3.24 -1.06
CA ALA A 120 15.86 -3.61 -2.13
C ALA A 120 14.93 -4.76 -1.69
N ASP A 121 15.47 -5.83 -1.13
CA ASP A 121 14.72 -7.00 -0.65
C ASP A 121 13.80 -6.63 0.51
N ARG A 122 14.21 -5.73 1.39
CA ARG A 122 13.36 -5.21 2.48
C ARG A 122 12.12 -4.51 1.94
N PHE A 123 12.28 -3.63 0.95
CA PHE A 123 11.15 -2.93 0.32
C PHE A 123 10.31 -3.88 -0.52
N GLY A 124 10.93 -4.77 -1.29
CA GLY A 124 10.23 -5.78 -2.09
C GLY A 124 9.34 -6.68 -1.23
N ARG A 125 9.85 -7.11 -0.08
CA ARG A 125 9.07 -7.90 0.90
C ARG A 125 7.88 -7.11 1.44
N ARG A 126 8.04 -5.82 1.74
CA ARG A 126 6.96 -4.98 2.24
C ARG A 126 5.89 -4.73 1.18
N ALA A 127 6.30 -4.39 -0.05
CA ALA A 127 5.38 -4.21 -1.18
C ALA A 127 4.61 -5.50 -1.46
N ARG A 128 5.29 -6.65 -1.46
CA ARG A 128 4.66 -7.96 -1.61
C ARG A 128 3.65 -8.24 -0.49
N ASN A 129 3.98 -7.96 0.76
CA ASN A 129 3.09 -8.21 1.89
C ASN A 129 1.84 -7.31 1.81
N ALA A 130 1.98 -6.05 1.39
CA ALA A 130 0.86 -5.15 1.14
C ALA A 130 -0.04 -5.70 0.01
N TYR A 131 0.56 -6.14 -1.10
CA TYR A 131 -0.15 -6.75 -2.23
C TYR A 131 -0.85 -8.07 -1.86
N ALA A 132 -0.20 -8.90 -1.03
CA ALA A 132 -0.73 -10.19 -0.58
C ALA A 132 -1.78 -10.08 0.55
N SER A 133 -2.02 -8.88 1.06
CA SER A 133 -2.94 -8.67 2.17
C SER A 133 -4.39 -8.96 1.78
N GLU A 134 -5.20 -9.34 2.76
CA GLU A 134 -6.65 -9.52 2.58
C GLU A 134 -7.32 -8.22 2.13
N ILE A 135 -6.87 -7.08 2.68
CA ILE A 135 -7.35 -5.74 2.29
C ILE A 135 -7.13 -5.51 0.79
N HIS A 136 -5.92 -5.79 0.27
CA HIS A 136 -5.64 -5.64 -1.16
C HIS A 136 -6.56 -6.52 -2.02
N ARG A 137 -6.76 -7.77 -1.61
CA ARG A 137 -7.65 -8.71 -2.31
C ARG A 137 -9.10 -8.22 -2.31
N GLN A 138 -9.58 -7.67 -1.22
CA GLN A 138 -10.93 -7.11 -1.13
C GLN A 138 -11.10 -5.86 -2.00
N VAL A 139 -10.08 -4.99 -2.05
CA VAL A 139 -10.09 -3.77 -2.88
C VAL A 139 -10.04 -4.10 -4.37
N PHE A 140 -9.09 -4.92 -4.82
CA PHE A 140 -8.79 -5.09 -6.25
C PHE A 140 -9.28 -6.43 -6.83
N GLY A 141 -9.55 -7.43 -6.00
CA GLY A 141 -9.94 -8.77 -6.45
C GLY A 141 -8.82 -9.55 -7.13
N VAL A 142 -7.56 -9.15 -6.93
CA VAL A 142 -6.36 -9.79 -7.47
C VAL A 142 -5.39 -10.15 -6.36
N GLY A 143 -4.54 -11.15 -6.60
CA GLY A 143 -3.57 -11.65 -5.62
C GLY A 143 -2.23 -12.01 -6.25
N LEU A 144 -1.34 -12.58 -5.42
CA LEU A 144 -0.07 -13.13 -5.88
C LEU A 144 -0.26 -14.43 -6.67
N ALA A 145 0.57 -14.64 -7.68
CA ALA A 145 0.70 -15.94 -8.33
C ALA A 145 1.13 -17.02 -7.32
N ARG A 146 0.62 -18.25 -7.50
CA ARG A 146 0.76 -19.34 -6.51
C ARG A 146 2.20 -19.67 -6.13
N ASP A 147 3.13 -19.51 -7.08
CA ASP A 147 4.55 -19.85 -6.92
C ASP A 147 5.43 -18.63 -6.54
N SER A 148 4.82 -17.46 -6.33
CA SER A 148 5.52 -16.20 -6.15
C SER A 148 5.84 -15.94 -4.67
N LYS A 149 6.97 -16.53 -4.18
CA LYS A 149 7.36 -16.45 -2.75
C LYS A 149 8.61 -15.61 -2.47
N ALA A 150 9.38 -15.21 -3.50
CA ALA A 150 10.62 -14.47 -3.30
C ALA A 150 10.37 -13.03 -2.82
N ALA A 151 11.27 -12.49 -2.01
CA ALA A 151 11.13 -11.14 -1.46
C ALA A 151 11.39 -10.06 -2.52
N GLY A 152 12.42 -10.28 -3.35
CA GLY A 152 12.88 -9.30 -4.35
C GLY A 152 12.25 -9.47 -5.73
N ARG A 153 11.53 -10.57 -5.98
CA ARG A 153 10.84 -10.80 -7.25
C ARG A 153 9.57 -11.59 -7.01
N TRP A 154 8.44 -11.06 -7.47
CA TRP A 154 7.15 -11.71 -7.34
C TRP A 154 6.21 -11.32 -8.49
N GLU A 155 5.23 -12.16 -8.74
CA GLU A 155 4.30 -12.03 -9.85
C GLU A 155 2.86 -11.93 -9.34
N THR A 156 2.03 -11.21 -10.09
CA THR A 156 0.60 -11.16 -9.89
C THR A 156 -0.10 -12.37 -10.51
N GLU A 157 -1.30 -12.71 -10.08
CA GLU A 157 -2.14 -13.74 -10.71
C GLU A 157 -2.45 -13.45 -12.19
N ARG A 158 -2.23 -12.22 -12.66
CA ARG A 158 -2.50 -11.76 -14.03
C ARG A 158 -1.25 -11.59 -14.90
N GLY A 159 -0.08 -11.99 -14.38
CA GLY A 159 1.17 -11.98 -15.13
C GLY A 159 1.96 -10.67 -15.06
N GLY A 160 1.56 -9.72 -14.23
CA GLY A 160 2.40 -8.57 -13.89
C GLY A 160 3.53 -8.97 -12.96
N GLU A 161 4.60 -8.20 -12.95
CA GLU A 161 5.82 -8.54 -12.22
C GLU A 161 6.33 -7.36 -11.39
N TYR A 162 6.81 -7.64 -10.19
CA TYR A 162 7.60 -6.73 -9.39
C TYR A 162 9.02 -7.29 -9.21
N TYR A 163 10.00 -6.47 -9.49
CA TYR A 163 11.41 -6.79 -9.34
C TYR A 163 12.15 -5.71 -8.55
N SER A 164 12.84 -6.08 -7.47
CA SER A 164 13.70 -5.18 -6.71
C SER A 164 15.16 -5.55 -6.82
N THR A 165 16.04 -4.55 -7.00
CA THR A 165 17.48 -4.73 -7.17
C THR A 165 18.28 -3.66 -6.46
N GLY A 166 19.42 -4.05 -5.91
CA GLY A 166 20.44 -3.14 -5.42
C GLY A 166 21.33 -2.66 -6.57
N VAL A 167 21.75 -1.39 -6.53
CA VAL A 167 22.72 -0.84 -7.49
C VAL A 167 24.19 -1.05 -7.04
N GLN A 168 24.38 -1.40 -5.78
CA GLN A 168 25.68 -1.82 -5.24
C GLN A 168 25.65 -3.30 -4.89
N PRO A 169 26.71 -4.02 -5.16
CA PRO A 169 26.81 -5.44 -4.81
C PRO A 169 26.80 -5.65 -3.28
#